data_d038414400b91465b7860e7d444fb6d3
#
_entry.id   d038414400b91465b7860e7d444fb6d3
#
_cell.length_a   1.000
_cell.length_b   1.000
_cell.length_c   1.000
_cell.angle_alpha   90.00
_cell.angle_beta   90.00
_cell.angle_gamma   90.00
#
_symmetry.space_group_name_H-M   'P 1'
#
loop_
_entity.id
_entity.type
_entity.pdbx_description
1 polymer ?
#
loop_
_entity_poly.entity_id
_entity_poly.type
_entity_poly.pdbx_seq_one_letter_code
_entity_poly.pdbx_strand_id
1 'polypeptide(L)'
;MASCLGIYIENNLIKYAKVSKERDQIKVEAFGIKFYDNLDQTISQIVEETYSYKTPISVNLSEEIYNYFNMFALLSKKDLPKAIKTEFESYCGDKNYNPNVFETRYAIAPNTQDKEKLKVIHISDNKIELNKKIQKFASYKLQNISPIGMTIPDIKIFEPRENALIVNIEENTTITTVLDQKVYDVKKLDIGSKEILDRINIKENSYSKAYEICKETTIYTSEGKDLTESETGYLEDIMPTLYEIVGQVRKIINETMDKIEKVYITGTAALINNIDLYFEEYLENIRCEILKPSFIKISPEINIKDYVEVNTAISLALSGLGEGITGINFKKPSLMDSLPEFLKIEITPSKKSKNKDKEKSKKAVDKKFKGNLLTNDFNVPLDKVEKGMIRTAIGILILFVVYSGFANLINNQIENKEAEAQQSISNTNSQIQSAESDRQRVMSKTSEYTTKINNLQAINDKITDINKTKKSIPNLLNKLMYIMPTGVQITSIQNTNSTHIEIQAQSKTYDQLGFLVASIKNEPVLNNVISAVGQKQNGIITMKIEGDLP
;
A
#
# COMPACT_ATOMS: atom_id res chain seq x y z
N MET A 1 22.42 -23.39 -1.25
CA MET A 1 22.50 -21.92 -1.11
C MET A 1 21.69 -21.29 -2.24
N ALA A 2 20.61 -20.60 -1.94
CA ALA A 2 19.84 -19.87 -2.93
C ALA A 2 20.41 -18.46 -3.06
N SER A 3 20.54 -17.94 -4.29
CA SER A 3 21.03 -16.56 -4.51
C SER A 3 20.14 -15.85 -5.54
N CYS A 4 20.04 -14.54 -5.42
CA CYS A 4 19.32 -13.67 -6.34
C CYS A 4 20.09 -12.37 -6.55
N LEU A 5 20.10 -11.85 -7.77
CA LEU A 5 20.64 -10.55 -8.12
C LEU A 5 19.48 -9.55 -8.21
N GLY A 6 19.41 -8.61 -7.29
CA GLY A 6 18.50 -7.48 -7.35
C GLY A 6 19.11 -6.36 -8.19
N ILE A 7 18.35 -5.83 -9.13
CA ILE A 7 18.76 -4.72 -9.99
C ILE A 7 17.66 -3.65 -9.91
N TYR A 8 18.00 -2.50 -9.37
CA TYR A 8 17.15 -1.33 -9.34
C TYR A 8 17.60 -0.35 -10.42
N ILE A 9 16.68 -0.02 -11.32
CA ILE A 9 16.97 0.77 -12.53
C ILE A 9 16.25 2.09 -12.44
N GLU A 10 17.01 3.18 -12.51
CA GLU A 10 16.58 4.55 -12.70
C GLU A 10 16.98 5.07 -14.10
N ASN A 11 16.70 6.33 -14.43
CA ASN A 11 16.97 6.86 -15.76
C ASN A 11 18.46 6.87 -16.14
N ASN A 12 19.36 7.16 -15.21
CA ASN A 12 20.80 7.31 -15.46
C ASN A 12 21.66 6.43 -14.56
N LEU A 13 21.03 5.69 -13.62
CA LEU A 13 21.72 4.96 -12.56
C LEU A 13 21.13 3.58 -12.39
N ILE A 14 22.00 2.60 -12.20
CA ILE A 14 21.63 1.25 -11.76
C ILE A 14 22.28 0.98 -10.41
N LYS A 15 21.48 0.52 -9.46
CA LYS A 15 21.92 -0.07 -8.20
C LYS A 15 21.74 -1.57 -8.26
N TYR A 16 22.72 -2.33 -7.81
CA TYR A 16 22.66 -3.78 -7.84
C TYR A 16 23.17 -4.40 -6.55
N ALA A 17 22.59 -5.53 -6.17
CA ALA A 17 23.04 -6.33 -5.05
C ALA A 17 22.77 -7.81 -5.28
N LYS A 18 23.79 -8.64 -5.14
CA LYS A 18 23.67 -10.09 -5.13
C LYS A 18 23.53 -10.57 -3.69
N VAL A 19 22.39 -11.13 -3.38
CA VAL A 19 22.06 -11.62 -2.04
C VAL A 19 21.93 -13.14 -2.08
N SER A 20 22.49 -13.81 -1.09
CA SER A 20 22.34 -15.24 -0.89
C SER A 20 21.69 -15.54 0.45
N LYS A 21 20.94 -16.63 0.48
CA LYS A 21 20.31 -17.16 1.69
C LYS A 21 20.76 -18.60 1.91
N GLU A 22 21.30 -18.86 3.08
CA GLU A 22 21.62 -20.19 3.54
C GLU A 22 20.94 -20.43 4.88
N ARG A 23 19.93 -21.32 4.89
CA ARG A 23 18.99 -21.49 6.01
C ARG A 23 18.33 -20.14 6.35
N ASP A 24 18.63 -19.58 7.55
CA ASP A 24 18.08 -18.29 8.00
C ASP A 24 19.09 -17.14 7.93
N GLN A 25 20.29 -17.40 7.37
CA GLN A 25 21.32 -16.38 7.23
C GLN A 25 21.28 -15.75 5.85
N ILE A 26 21.13 -14.44 5.82
CA ILE A 26 21.18 -13.62 4.61
C ILE A 26 22.55 -12.96 4.53
N LYS A 27 23.15 -13.02 3.34
CA LYS A 27 24.47 -12.42 3.05
C LYS A 27 24.42 -11.66 1.75
N VAL A 28 24.94 -10.44 1.73
CA VAL A 28 25.21 -9.67 0.52
C VAL A 28 26.58 -10.07 0.01
N GLU A 29 26.64 -10.65 -1.20
CA GLU A 29 27.88 -11.19 -1.78
C GLU A 29 28.62 -10.15 -2.62
N ALA A 30 27.86 -9.34 -3.38
CA ALA A 30 28.37 -8.27 -4.21
C ALA A 30 27.32 -7.19 -4.35
N PHE A 31 27.72 -5.95 -4.44
CA PHE A 31 26.82 -4.82 -4.63
C PHE A 31 27.57 -3.63 -5.22
N GLY A 32 26.82 -2.66 -5.71
CA GLY A 32 27.37 -1.41 -6.21
C GLY A 32 26.37 -0.61 -7.01
N ILE A 33 26.87 0.49 -7.58
CA ILE A 33 26.14 1.38 -8.46
C ILE A 33 26.87 1.52 -9.79
N LYS A 34 26.12 1.79 -10.86
CA LYS A 34 26.68 2.12 -12.17
C LYS A 34 25.85 3.19 -12.85
N PHE A 35 26.52 4.24 -13.32
CA PHE A 35 25.91 5.18 -14.25
C PHE A 35 25.94 4.58 -15.66
N TYR A 36 24.92 4.80 -16.45
CA TYR A 36 24.82 4.18 -17.77
C TYR A 36 24.29 5.11 -18.85
N ASP A 37 24.87 4.98 -20.03
CA ASP A 37 24.33 5.50 -21.29
C ASP A 37 23.64 4.37 -22.08
N ASN A 38 24.14 3.14 -21.95
CA ASN A 38 23.60 1.94 -22.55
C ASN A 38 23.22 0.91 -21.49
N LEU A 39 21.91 0.79 -21.24
CA LEU A 39 21.37 -0.09 -20.21
C LEU A 39 21.75 -1.56 -20.42
N ASP A 40 21.68 -2.08 -21.66
CA ASP A 40 21.89 -3.50 -21.94
C ASP A 40 23.36 -3.88 -21.73
N GLN A 41 24.28 -3.01 -22.12
CA GLN A 41 25.71 -3.19 -21.89
C GLN A 41 26.03 -3.17 -20.39
N THR A 42 25.45 -2.23 -19.63
CA THR A 42 25.69 -2.11 -18.20
C THR A 42 25.14 -3.30 -17.41
N ILE A 43 23.97 -3.82 -17.81
CA ILE A 43 23.43 -5.06 -17.21
C ILE A 43 24.39 -6.23 -17.47
N SER A 44 24.92 -6.37 -18.68
CA SER A 44 25.91 -7.41 -19.00
C SER A 44 27.16 -7.32 -18.14
N GLN A 45 27.68 -6.11 -17.94
CA GLN A 45 28.83 -5.86 -17.05
C GLN A 45 28.52 -6.25 -15.59
N ILE A 46 27.35 -5.86 -15.07
CA ILE A 46 26.94 -6.22 -13.71
C ILE A 46 26.85 -7.73 -13.54
N VAL A 47 26.25 -8.45 -14.50
CA VAL A 47 26.14 -9.91 -14.46
C VAL A 47 27.51 -10.58 -14.51
N GLU A 48 28.44 -10.03 -15.29
CA GLU A 48 29.83 -10.51 -15.37
C GLU A 48 30.60 -10.28 -14.07
N GLU A 49 30.61 -9.06 -13.55
CA GLU A 49 31.32 -8.68 -12.32
C GLU A 49 30.82 -9.42 -11.09
N THR A 50 29.50 -9.70 -11.03
CA THR A 50 28.89 -10.44 -9.90
C THR A 50 28.88 -11.94 -10.12
N TYR A 51 29.42 -12.45 -11.24
CA TYR A 51 29.34 -13.87 -11.62
C TYR A 51 27.92 -14.42 -11.57
N SER A 52 26.94 -13.67 -12.13
CA SER A 52 25.51 -13.96 -11.99
C SER A 52 24.85 -14.53 -13.25
N TYR A 53 25.59 -15.15 -14.17
CA TYR A 53 25.06 -15.69 -15.45
C TYR A 53 23.88 -16.67 -15.30
N LYS A 54 23.85 -17.44 -14.22
CA LYS A 54 22.79 -18.42 -13.92
C LYS A 54 21.95 -18.02 -12.69
N THR A 55 22.28 -16.92 -12.06
CA THR A 55 21.60 -16.42 -10.87
C THR A 55 20.25 -15.84 -11.30
N PRO A 56 19.15 -16.12 -10.58
CA PRO A 56 17.88 -15.44 -10.77
C PRO A 56 18.04 -13.92 -10.58
N ILE A 57 17.36 -13.16 -11.43
CA ILE A 57 17.36 -11.69 -11.36
C ILE A 57 15.98 -11.19 -10.93
N SER A 58 15.96 -10.22 -10.03
CA SER A 58 14.78 -9.47 -9.60
C SER A 58 14.96 -7.99 -9.93
N VAL A 59 13.94 -7.37 -10.52
CA VAL A 59 14.01 -5.95 -10.94
C VAL A 59 12.79 -5.16 -10.43
N ASN A 60 12.92 -3.83 -10.36
CA ASN A 60 11.81 -2.93 -10.01
C ASN A 60 10.80 -2.80 -11.15
N LEU A 61 9.59 -2.36 -10.81
CA LEU A 61 8.60 -1.88 -11.79
C LEU A 61 9.09 -0.60 -12.49
N SER A 62 8.47 -0.26 -13.62
CA SER A 62 8.75 1.01 -14.33
C SER A 62 7.94 2.15 -13.76
N GLU A 63 6.63 1.93 -13.63
CA GLU A 63 5.68 2.87 -13.03
C GLU A 63 4.97 2.14 -11.90
N GLU A 64 5.10 2.62 -10.68
CA GLU A 64 4.40 2.04 -9.53
C GLU A 64 3.19 2.91 -9.23
N ILE A 65 1.99 2.47 -9.63
CA ILE A 65 0.74 3.17 -9.35
C ILE A 65 0.00 2.42 -8.25
N TYR A 66 -0.28 3.10 -7.14
CA TYR A 66 -0.96 2.54 -5.98
C TYR A 66 -2.39 3.08 -5.87
N ASN A 67 -3.36 2.19 -5.77
CA ASN A 67 -4.77 2.49 -5.51
C ASN A 67 -5.24 1.72 -4.28
N TYR A 68 -6.24 2.22 -3.60
CA TYR A 68 -6.74 1.64 -2.35
C TYR A 68 -8.23 1.34 -2.48
N PHE A 69 -8.59 0.08 -2.22
CA PHE A 69 -9.98 -0.34 -2.23
C PHE A 69 -10.38 -0.90 -0.87
N ASN A 70 -11.55 -0.52 -0.40
CA ASN A 70 -12.15 -1.09 0.80
C ASN A 70 -13.13 -2.18 0.39
N MET A 71 -12.77 -3.43 0.65
CA MET A 71 -13.56 -4.62 0.34
C MET A 71 -14.25 -5.15 1.58
N PHE A 72 -15.36 -5.86 1.43
CA PHE A 72 -15.98 -6.57 2.54
C PHE A 72 -15.11 -7.75 2.99
N ALA A 73 -14.89 -7.88 4.31
CA ALA A 73 -14.07 -8.94 4.90
C ALA A 73 -14.69 -10.35 4.72
N LEU A 74 -16.00 -10.41 4.43
CA LEU A 74 -16.72 -11.66 4.20
C LEU A 74 -16.53 -12.25 2.79
N LEU A 75 -15.84 -11.54 1.88
CA LEU A 75 -15.57 -12.06 0.55
C LEU A 75 -14.69 -13.31 0.62
N SER A 76 -15.10 -14.34 -0.12
CA SER A 76 -14.28 -15.56 -0.22
C SER A 76 -12.96 -15.26 -0.94
N LYS A 77 -11.92 -16.10 -0.68
CA LYS A 77 -10.62 -15.99 -1.38
C LYS A 77 -10.75 -16.10 -2.91
N LYS A 78 -11.84 -16.70 -3.43
CA LYS A 78 -12.10 -16.81 -4.87
C LYS A 78 -12.79 -15.58 -5.44
N ASP A 79 -13.61 -14.88 -4.65
CA ASP A 79 -14.41 -13.73 -5.10
C ASP A 79 -13.66 -12.42 -4.94
N LEU A 80 -12.76 -12.33 -3.97
CA LEU A 80 -11.96 -11.14 -3.72
C LEU A 80 -11.21 -10.64 -4.97
N PRO A 81 -10.50 -11.49 -5.77
CA PRO A 81 -9.84 -11.00 -6.99
C PRO A 81 -10.81 -10.44 -8.03
N LYS A 82 -12.02 -11.01 -8.13
CA LYS A 82 -13.05 -10.53 -9.06
C LYS A 82 -13.58 -9.17 -8.62
N ALA A 83 -13.88 -9.03 -7.32
CA ALA A 83 -14.35 -7.78 -6.75
C ALA A 83 -13.31 -6.66 -6.91
N ILE A 84 -12.02 -6.95 -6.63
CA ILE A 84 -10.93 -5.99 -6.85
C ILE A 84 -10.83 -5.57 -8.32
N LYS A 85 -10.96 -6.53 -9.24
CA LYS A 85 -10.95 -6.24 -10.69
C LYS A 85 -12.10 -5.32 -11.08
N THR A 86 -13.31 -5.56 -10.59
CA THR A 86 -14.49 -4.73 -10.86
C THR A 86 -14.30 -3.31 -10.31
N GLU A 87 -13.77 -3.18 -9.08
CA GLU A 87 -13.46 -1.87 -8.48
C GLU A 87 -12.41 -1.10 -9.29
N PHE A 88 -11.37 -1.81 -9.74
CA PHE A 88 -10.37 -1.18 -10.59
C PHE A 88 -10.92 -0.75 -11.95
N GLU A 89 -11.78 -1.55 -12.57
CA GLU A 89 -12.47 -1.18 -13.81
C GLU A 89 -13.36 0.05 -13.62
N SER A 90 -14.07 0.15 -12.49
CA SER A 90 -14.85 1.33 -12.12
C SER A 90 -13.96 2.56 -11.93
N TYR A 91 -12.88 2.43 -11.17
CA TYR A 91 -11.89 3.49 -10.98
C TYR A 91 -11.30 3.99 -12.32
N CYS A 92 -10.97 3.06 -13.22
CA CYS A 92 -10.49 3.43 -14.56
C CYS A 92 -11.57 4.16 -15.38
N GLY A 93 -12.84 3.74 -15.26
CA GLY A 93 -13.97 4.42 -15.90
C GLY A 93 -14.12 5.87 -15.43
N ASP A 94 -14.04 6.11 -14.12
CA ASP A 94 -14.13 7.45 -13.52
C ASP A 94 -12.98 8.38 -13.97
N LYS A 95 -11.81 7.81 -14.26
CA LYS A 95 -10.61 8.53 -14.71
C LYS A 95 -10.44 8.56 -16.23
N ASN A 96 -11.35 7.97 -17.00
CA ASN A 96 -11.23 7.76 -18.44
C ASN A 96 -9.97 7.00 -18.87
N TYR A 97 -9.52 6.05 -18.04
CA TYR A 97 -8.41 5.16 -18.34
C TYR A 97 -8.91 3.84 -18.96
N ASN A 98 -8.12 3.24 -19.84
CA ASN A 98 -8.41 1.90 -20.31
C ASN A 98 -7.79 0.86 -19.35
N PRO A 99 -8.59 0.06 -18.61
CA PRO A 99 -8.06 -0.92 -17.65
C PRO A 99 -7.18 -2.00 -18.29
N ASN A 100 -7.36 -2.27 -19.59
CA ASN A 100 -6.61 -3.31 -20.30
C ASN A 100 -5.13 -2.96 -20.54
N VAL A 101 -4.74 -1.67 -20.44
CA VAL A 101 -3.34 -1.26 -20.59
C VAL A 101 -2.50 -1.52 -19.34
N PHE A 102 -3.15 -1.87 -18.21
CA PHE A 102 -2.46 -2.13 -16.95
C PHE A 102 -2.36 -3.63 -16.64
N GLU A 103 -1.21 -4.05 -16.17
CA GLU A 103 -1.04 -5.29 -15.40
C GLU A 103 -1.19 -4.96 -13.92
N THR A 104 -1.86 -5.83 -13.15
CA THR A 104 -2.20 -5.49 -11.76
C THR A 104 -1.87 -6.61 -10.79
N ARG A 105 -1.52 -6.22 -9.57
CA ARG A 105 -1.37 -7.09 -8.40
C ARG A 105 -2.01 -6.42 -7.20
N TYR A 106 -2.23 -7.17 -6.12
CA TYR A 106 -2.76 -6.60 -4.89
C TYR A 106 -2.18 -7.29 -3.65
N ALA A 107 -2.15 -6.55 -2.57
CA ALA A 107 -1.87 -7.04 -1.24
C ALA A 107 -2.99 -6.61 -0.29
N ILE A 108 -3.17 -7.35 0.80
CA ILE A 108 -4.14 -7.00 1.85
C ILE A 108 -3.37 -6.32 2.97
N ALA A 109 -3.71 -5.06 3.24
CA ALA A 109 -3.16 -4.31 4.36
C ALA A 109 -3.74 -4.81 5.71
N PRO A 110 -3.01 -4.64 6.82
CA PRO A 110 -3.56 -4.89 8.14
C PRO A 110 -4.76 -3.98 8.38
N ASN A 111 -5.84 -4.54 8.92
CA ASN A 111 -7.01 -3.75 9.24
C ASN A 111 -6.95 -3.32 10.71
N THR A 112 -6.75 -2.04 10.96
CA THR A 112 -6.61 -1.48 12.31
C THR A 112 -7.92 -0.95 12.89
N GLN A 113 -8.93 -0.67 12.06
CA GLN A 113 -10.11 0.10 12.49
C GLN A 113 -11.46 -0.57 12.24
N ASP A 114 -11.63 -1.29 11.16
CA ASP A 114 -12.91 -1.86 10.76
C ASP A 114 -12.77 -3.35 10.42
N LYS A 115 -13.22 -4.22 11.33
CA LYS A 115 -13.14 -5.67 11.14
C LYS A 115 -14.05 -6.18 10.01
N GLU A 116 -14.99 -5.38 9.54
CA GLU A 116 -15.93 -5.74 8.47
C GLU A 116 -15.38 -5.41 7.08
N LYS A 117 -14.30 -4.61 7.01
CA LYS A 117 -13.68 -4.21 5.74
C LYS A 117 -12.23 -4.65 5.67
N LEU A 118 -11.80 -5.01 4.48
CA LEU A 118 -10.40 -5.26 4.13
C LEU A 118 -9.88 -4.07 3.33
N LYS A 119 -8.80 -3.45 3.77
CA LYS A 119 -8.07 -2.47 2.96
C LYS A 119 -7.18 -3.24 1.98
N VAL A 120 -7.40 -3.05 0.70
CA VAL A 120 -6.62 -3.66 -0.38
C VAL A 120 -5.69 -2.61 -0.96
N ILE A 121 -4.40 -2.90 -0.99
CA ILE A 121 -3.39 -2.15 -1.72
C ILE A 121 -3.36 -2.73 -3.14
N HIS A 122 -3.88 -2.01 -4.11
CA HIS A 122 -3.89 -2.40 -5.50
C HIS A 122 -2.75 -1.71 -6.23
N ILE A 123 -1.93 -2.48 -6.92
CA ILE A 123 -0.72 -2.03 -7.59
C ILE A 123 -0.89 -2.28 -9.08
N SER A 124 -0.62 -1.27 -9.89
CA SER A 124 -0.69 -1.38 -11.34
C SER A 124 0.56 -0.81 -12.01
N ASP A 125 0.90 -1.40 -13.15
CA ASP A 125 1.98 -0.93 -14.03
C ASP A 125 1.54 -1.03 -15.49
N ASN A 126 2.11 -0.21 -16.35
CA ASN A 126 1.81 -0.19 -17.78
C ASN A 126 2.33 -1.48 -18.45
N LYS A 127 1.43 -2.24 -19.09
CA LYS A 127 1.78 -3.51 -19.77
C LYS A 127 2.85 -3.35 -20.87
N ILE A 128 2.87 -2.22 -21.55
CA ILE A 128 3.84 -1.98 -22.63
C ILE A 128 5.23 -1.85 -22.03
N GLU A 129 5.39 -1.02 -21.00
CA GLU A 129 6.66 -0.81 -20.32
C GLU A 129 7.12 -2.08 -19.57
N LEU A 130 6.20 -2.78 -18.94
CA LEU A 130 6.48 -4.07 -18.31
C LEU A 130 6.99 -5.11 -19.33
N ASN A 131 6.34 -5.21 -20.50
CA ASN A 131 6.78 -6.14 -21.54
C ASN A 131 8.13 -5.74 -22.14
N LYS A 132 8.42 -4.45 -22.34
CA LYS A 132 9.74 -3.97 -22.76
C LYS A 132 10.82 -4.39 -21.75
N LYS A 133 10.54 -4.22 -20.46
CA LYS A 133 11.44 -4.65 -19.37
C LYS A 133 11.67 -6.16 -19.38
N ILE A 134 10.61 -6.96 -19.52
CA ILE A 134 10.71 -8.43 -19.64
C ILE A 134 11.58 -8.82 -20.86
N GLN A 135 11.39 -8.16 -22.00
CA GLN A 135 12.18 -8.41 -23.22
C GLN A 135 13.67 -8.10 -23.03
N LYS A 136 14.00 -7.01 -22.36
CA LYS A 136 15.39 -6.66 -22.03
C LYS A 136 16.10 -7.72 -21.21
N PHE A 137 15.39 -8.36 -20.31
CA PHE A 137 15.92 -9.44 -19.47
C PHE A 137 15.70 -10.85 -20.04
N ALA A 138 15.26 -11.00 -21.30
CA ALA A 138 14.95 -12.29 -21.90
C ALA A 138 16.18 -13.23 -22.01
N SER A 139 17.39 -12.68 -22.13
CA SER A 139 18.65 -13.46 -22.15
C SER A 139 19.12 -13.89 -20.76
N TYR A 140 18.52 -13.39 -19.70
CA TYR A 140 18.84 -13.65 -18.30
C TYR A 140 17.72 -14.41 -17.61
N LYS A 141 18.02 -14.98 -16.44
CA LYS A 141 17.05 -15.68 -15.62
C LYS A 141 16.20 -14.69 -14.80
N LEU A 142 15.39 -13.86 -15.48
CA LEU A 142 14.46 -12.97 -14.80
C LEU A 142 13.45 -13.82 -14.00
N GLN A 143 13.40 -13.64 -12.70
CA GLN A 143 12.51 -14.38 -11.80
C GLN A 143 11.40 -13.50 -11.26
N ASN A 144 11.69 -12.23 -10.94
CA ASN A 144 10.77 -11.37 -10.24
C ASN A 144 10.80 -9.95 -10.79
N ILE A 145 9.64 -9.30 -10.82
CA ILE A 145 9.49 -7.86 -11.06
C ILE A 145 8.56 -7.36 -9.96
N SER A 146 9.08 -6.51 -9.07
CA SER A 146 8.37 -6.10 -7.85
C SER A 146 8.33 -4.59 -7.67
N PRO A 147 7.27 -4.07 -7.02
CA PRO A 147 7.17 -2.68 -6.61
C PRO A 147 8.06 -2.41 -5.40
N ILE A 148 8.86 -1.34 -5.46
CA ILE A 148 9.80 -0.97 -4.39
C ILE A 148 9.08 -0.63 -3.09
N GLY A 149 7.97 0.11 -3.16
CA GLY A 149 7.21 0.48 -1.97
C GLY A 149 6.71 -0.71 -1.14
N MET A 150 6.57 -1.88 -1.77
CA MET A 150 6.14 -3.10 -1.08
C MET A 150 7.32 -3.97 -0.62
N THR A 151 8.50 -3.85 -1.23
CA THR A 151 9.67 -4.69 -0.92
C THR A 151 10.68 -4.02 0.02
N ILE A 152 10.75 -2.70 0.04
CA ILE A 152 11.71 -1.98 0.86
C ILE A 152 11.60 -2.27 2.38
N PRO A 153 10.41 -2.56 2.95
CA PRO A 153 10.30 -2.95 4.35
C PRO A 153 11.01 -4.27 4.70
N ASP A 154 11.21 -5.16 3.71
CA ASP A 154 11.83 -6.48 3.92
C ASP A 154 13.31 -6.40 4.35
N ILE A 155 13.93 -5.22 4.22
CA ILE A 155 15.31 -4.96 4.68
C ILE A 155 15.43 -4.99 6.19
N LYS A 156 14.36 -4.60 6.90
CA LYS A 156 14.35 -4.46 8.35
C LYS A 156 13.36 -5.42 8.99
N ILE A 157 13.78 -6.00 10.11
CA ILE A 157 12.87 -6.70 11.03
C ILE A 157 12.30 -5.65 11.98
N PHE A 158 11.01 -5.39 11.86
CA PHE A 158 10.30 -4.48 12.75
C PHE A 158 9.92 -5.18 14.07
N GLU A 159 9.97 -4.45 15.16
CA GLU A 159 9.49 -4.96 16.44
C GLU A 159 7.94 -5.12 16.41
N PRO A 160 7.38 -6.05 17.19
CA PRO A 160 5.93 -6.14 17.34
C PRO A 160 5.35 -4.80 17.82
N ARG A 161 4.31 -4.31 17.14
CA ARG A 161 3.65 -3.01 17.37
C ARG A 161 4.49 -1.78 17.03
N GLU A 162 5.64 -1.92 16.43
CA GLU A 162 6.39 -0.77 15.88
C GLU A 162 5.61 -0.21 14.68
N ASN A 163 5.13 1.03 14.79
CA ASN A 163 4.50 1.77 13.72
C ASN A 163 5.52 2.73 13.13
N ALA A 164 5.86 2.54 11.86
CA ALA A 164 6.94 3.29 11.23
C ALA A 164 6.58 3.77 9.82
N LEU A 165 7.21 4.85 9.39
CA LEU A 165 7.29 5.24 7.99
C LEU A 165 8.67 4.89 7.44
N ILE A 166 8.71 4.41 6.20
CA ILE A 166 9.95 4.29 5.42
C ILE A 166 9.87 5.29 4.29
N VAL A 167 10.77 6.25 4.29
CA VAL A 167 10.90 7.29 3.26
C VAL A 167 12.06 6.90 2.37
N ASN A 168 11.76 6.32 1.22
CA ASN A 168 12.75 5.92 0.23
C ASN A 168 12.89 7.01 -0.82
N ILE A 169 13.97 7.80 -0.75
CA ILE A 169 14.23 8.95 -1.61
C ILE A 169 15.22 8.56 -2.70
N GLU A 170 14.70 7.98 -3.76
CA GLU A 170 15.39 7.67 -5.00
C GLU A 170 15.04 8.69 -6.09
N GLU A 171 15.08 8.36 -7.37
CA GLU A 171 14.63 9.26 -8.45
C GLU A 171 13.28 9.91 -8.10
N ASN A 172 12.34 9.13 -7.63
CA ASN A 172 11.08 9.56 -7.01
C ASN A 172 11.06 9.10 -5.55
N THR A 173 10.29 9.76 -4.71
CA THR A 173 10.17 9.36 -3.30
C THR A 173 8.99 8.41 -3.12
N THR A 174 9.25 7.29 -2.47
CA THR A 174 8.20 6.34 -2.05
C THR A 174 8.13 6.32 -0.52
N ILE A 175 6.95 6.58 0.03
CA ILE A 175 6.70 6.59 1.47
C ILE A 175 5.83 5.38 1.80
N THR A 176 6.40 4.43 2.54
CA THR A 176 5.71 3.21 2.95
C THR A 176 5.38 3.27 4.44
N THR A 177 4.10 3.15 4.77
CA THR A 177 3.62 3.04 6.15
C THR A 177 3.61 1.57 6.56
N VAL A 178 4.28 1.25 7.65
CA VAL A 178 4.31 -0.08 8.24
C VAL A 178 3.61 -0.02 9.60
N LEU A 179 2.54 -0.82 9.75
CA LEU A 179 1.81 -0.98 11.00
C LEU A 179 1.79 -2.46 11.36
N ASP A 180 2.11 -2.78 12.61
CA ASP A 180 2.16 -4.16 13.11
C ASP A 180 2.93 -5.11 12.16
N GLN A 181 4.15 -4.70 11.78
CA GLN A 181 5.07 -5.43 10.89
C GLN A 181 4.58 -5.63 9.44
N LYS A 182 3.50 -4.98 9.03
CA LYS A 182 2.91 -5.14 7.70
C LYS A 182 2.77 -3.80 6.98
N VAL A 183 2.91 -3.83 5.67
CA VAL A 183 2.64 -2.65 4.84
C VAL A 183 1.15 -2.29 4.92
N TYR A 184 0.88 -1.07 5.34
CA TYR A 184 -0.46 -0.52 5.49
C TYR A 184 -0.82 0.45 4.36
N ASP A 185 0.14 1.25 3.93
CA ASP A 185 -0.03 2.28 2.90
C ASP A 185 1.27 2.53 2.16
N VAL A 186 1.19 2.90 0.90
CA VAL A 186 2.35 3.31 0.08
C VAL A 186 1.96 4.55 -0.71
N LYS A 187 2.66 5.64 -0.52
CA LYS A 187 2.47 6.87 -1.31
C LYS A 187 3.71 7.12 -2.14
N LYS A 188 3.52 7.37 -3.43
CA LYS A 188 4.60 7.79 -4.34
C LYS A 188 4.48 9.28 -4.59
N LEU A 189 5.59 9.98 -4.50
CA LEU A 189 5.73 11.39 -4.83
C LEU A 189 6.58 11.51 -6.09
N ASP A 190 6.19 12.36 -7.01
CA ASP A 190 6.93 12.64 -8.25
C ASP A 190 8.09 13.65 -8.01
N ILE A 191 8.67 13.60 -6.82
CA ILE A 191 9.80 14.40 -6.37
C ILE A 191 10.77 13.49 -5.61
N GLY A 192 12.07 13.66 -5.83
CA GLY A 192 13.08 12.82 -5.18
C GLY A 192 14.51 13.31 -5.38
N SER A 193 15.47 12.38 -5.38
CA SER A 193 16.88 12.70 -5.60
C SER A 193 17.16 13.24 -7.01
N LYS A 194 16.29 12.98 -7.98
CA LYS A 194 16.44 13.45 -9.35
C LYS A 194 16.54 14.97 -9.39
N GLU A 195 15.60 15.69 -8.76
CA GLU A 195 15.59 17.14 -8.73
C GLU A 195 16.85 17.73 -8.10
N ILE A 196 17.38 17.05 -7.07
CA ILE A 196 18.64 17.43 -6.41
C ILE A 196 19.81 17.25 -7.37
N LEU A 197 19.93 16.06 -7.96
CA LEU A 197 21.03 15.71 -8.83
C LEU A 197 21.01 16.52 -10.14
N ASP A 198 19.83 16.79 -10.71
CA ASP A 198 19.68 17.61 -11.92
C ASP A 198 20.15 19.05 -11.66
N ARG A 199 19.83 19.67 -10.50
CA ARG A 199 20.29 21.01 -10.14
C ARG A 199 21.80 21.07 -9.99
N ILE A 200 22.40 20.10 -9.29
CA ILE A 200 23.85 20.02 -9.13
C ILE A 200 24.52 19.76 -10.46
N ASN A 201 23.95 18.87 -11.30
CA ASN A 201 24.48 18.54 -12.61
C ASN A 201 24.51 19.74 -13.58
N ILE A 202 23.57 20.67 -13.47
CA ILE A 202 23.61 21.94 -14.26
C ILE A 202 24.90 22.72 -13.99
N LYS A 203 25.41 22.68 -12.75
CA LYS A 203 26.64 23.37 -12.35
C LYS A 203 27.90 22.56 -12.71
N GLU A 204 27.85 21.25 -12.54
CA GLU A 204 28.99 20.35 -12.62
C GLU A 204 29.18 19.68 -13.98
N ASN A 205 28.18 19.68 -14.84
CA ASN A 205 28.13 18.98 -16.15
C ASN A 205 28.52 17.48 -16.06
N SER A 206 28.23 16.83 -14.91
CA SER A 206 28.51 15.42 -14.67
C SER A 206 27.56 14.87 -13.63
N TYR A 207 26.72 13.92 -14.02
CA TYR A 207 25.76 13.28 -13.12
C TYR A 207 26.44 12.46 -12.02
N SER A 208 27.53 11.78 -12.36
CA SER A 208 28.35 11.05 -11.38
C SER A 208 28.97 11.99 -10.34
N LYS A 209 29.48 13.15 -10.76
CA LYS A 209 30.02 14.15 -9.85
C LYS A 209 28.92 14.77 -8.97
N ALA A 210 27.74 15.04 -9.54
CA ALA A 210 26.59 15.50 -8.77
C ALA A 210 26.18 14.52 -7.67
N TYR A 211 26.25 13.23 -7.98
CA TYR A 211 25.94 12.16 -7.03
C TYR A 211 26.94 12.13 -5.86
N GLU A 212 28.25 12.22 -6.13
CA GLU A 212 29.27 12.26 -5.08
C GLU A 212 29.14 13.52 -4.21
N ILE A 213 28.90 14.68 -4.83
CA ILE A 213 28.63 15.94 -4.09
C ILE A 213 27.44 15.78 -3.15
N CYS A 214 26.36 15.15 -3.63
CA CYS A 214 25.17 14.89 -2.81
C CYS A 214 25.51 14.04 -1.57
N LYS A 215 26.38 13.04 -1.70
CA LYS A 215 26.85 12.18 -0.59
C LYS A 215 27.75 12.91 0.41
N GLU A 216 28.56 13.86 -0.05
CA GLU A 216 29.53 14.60 0.78
C GLU A 216 28.89 15.81 1.48
N THR A 217 27.77 16.32 0.96
CA THR A 217 27.11 17.50 1.52
C THR A 217 26.52 17.22 2.90
N THR A 218 26.73 18.15 3.85
CA THR A 218 26.15 18.12 5.20
C THR A 218 25.05 19.18 5.29
N ILE A 219 23.81 18.77 5.57
CA ILE A 219 22.65 19.67 5.54
C ILE A 219 22.23 20.20 6.90
N TYR A 220 22.68 19.57 7.98
CA TYR A 220 22.29 19.93 9.35
C TYR A 220 23.44 19.71 10.33
N THR A 221 23.61 20.66 11.27
CA THR A 221 24.55 20.52 12.39
C THR A 221 23.86 20.95 13.67
N SER A 222 23.86 20.08 14.67
CA SER A 222 23.29 20.35 16.00
C SER A 222 24.15 21.23 16.88
N GLU A 223 25.44 21.48 16.52
CA GLU A 223 26.43 22.10 17.41
C GLU A 223 26.99 23.44 16.93
N GLY A 224 26.39 24.15 15.98
CA GLY A 224 26.87 25.44 15.52
C GLY A 224 28.32 25.43 15.01
N LYS A 225 28.83 24.27 14.54
CA LYS A 225 30.13 24.21 13.86
C LYS A 225 30.01 24.92 12.53
N ASP A 226 30.96 25.82 12.25
CA ASP A 226 31.09 26.40 10.92
C ASP A 226 31.42 25.28 9.93
N LEU A 227 30.48 25.01 9.03
CA LEU A 227 30.69 24.09 7.92
C LEU A 227 31.60 24.73 6.89
N THR A 228 32.44 23.92 6.25
CA THR A 228 33.30 24.39 5.16
C THR A 228 32.46 24.75 3.93
N GLU A 229 32.99 25.61 3.06
CA GLU A 229 32.30 26.00 1.81
C GLU A 229 32.03 24.80 0.89
N SER A 230 32.87 23.76 0.93
CA SER A 230 32.64 22.49 0.21
C SER A 230 31.49 21.67 0.78
N GLU A 231 31.19 21.79 2.10
CA GLU A 231 30.08 21.08 2.75
C GLU A 231 28.75 21.79 2.60
N THR A 232 28.77 23.10 2.30
CA THR A 232 27.55 23.96 2.25
C THR A 232 27.26 24.49 0.85
N GLY A 233 28.18 24.40 -0.09
CA GLY A 233 28.10 25.06 -1.40
C GLY A 233 26.89 24.68 -2.26
N TYR A 234 26.25 23.54 -1.96
CA TYR A 234 25.10 23.03 -2.72
C TYR A 234 23.80 22.96 -1.90
N LEU A 235 23.77 23.58 -0.71
CA LEU A 235 22.57 23.58 0.15
C LEU A 235 21.35 24.19 -0.56
N GLU A 236 21.54 25.26 -1.35
CA GLU A 236 20.46 25.89 -2.12
C GLU A 236 19.85 24.96 -3.17
N ASP A 237 20.61 23.97 -3.66
CA ASP A 237 20.14 22.99 -4.65
C ASP A 237 19.42 21.81 -3.98
N ILE A 238 19.78 21.46 -2.77
CA ILE A 238 19.32 20.28 -2.03
C ILE A 238 18.10 20.59 -1.17
N MET A 239 18.16 21.68 -0.37
CA MET A 239 17.18 21.99 0.66
C MET A 239 15.73 22.13 0.18
N PRO A 240 15.43 22.79 -0.97
CA PRO A 240 14.04 22.95 -1.40
C PRO A 240 13.33 21.63 -1.64
N THR A 241 14.03 20.65 -2.23
CA THR A 241 13.49 19.32 -2.48
C THR A 241 13.25 18.55 -1.18
N LEU A 242 14.21 18.58 -0.26
CA LEU A 242 14.06 17.94 1.04
C LEU A 242 12.94 18.55 1.87
N TYR A 243 12.81 19.88 1.86
CA TYR A 243 11.74 20.58 2.56
C TYR A 243 10.35 20.14 2.08
N GLU A 244 10.17 20.00 0.77
CA GLU A 244 8.91 19.52 0.20
C GLU A 244 8.63 18.08 0.60
N ILE A 245 9.64 17.18 0.53
CA ILE A 245 9.49 15.78 0.95
C ILE A 245 9.11 15.68 2.42
N VAL A 246 9.79 16.41 3.32
CA VAL A 246 9.49 16.43 4.76
C VAL A 246 8.07 16.94 5.02
N GLY A 247 7.65 17.98 4.28
CA GLY A 247 6.27 18.50 4.35
C GLY A 247 5.22 17.45 4.00
N GLN A 248 5.47 16.62 2.96
CA GLN A 248 4.59 15.52 2.60
C GLN A 248 4.63 14.38 3.65
N VAL A 249 5.79 14.06 4.20
CA VAL A 249 5.93 13.09 5.29
C VAL A 249 5.12 13.53 6.51
N ARG A 250 5.25 14.80 6.92
CA ARG A 250 4.48 15.40 8.03
C ARG A 250 2.97 15.31 7.79
N LYS A 251 2.52 15.57 6.57
CA LYS A 251 1.12 15.43 6.18
C LYS A 251 0.63 13.99 6.34
N ILE A 252 1.41 13.01 5.86
CA ILE A 252 1.07 11.58 5.97
C ILE A 252 0.98 11.15 7.44
N ILE A 253 1.91 11.60 8.29
CA ILE A 253 1.90 11.32 9.73
C ILE A 253 0.61 11.83 10.36
N ASN A 254 0.21 13.08 10.04
CA ASN A 254 -1.02 13.69 10.57
C ASN A 254 -2.30 13.03 10.06
N GLU A 255 -2.29 12.47 8.86
CA GLU A 255 -3.41 11.73 8.26
C GLU A 255 -3.51 10.29 8.78
N THR A 256 -2.42 9.73 9.30
CA THR A 256 -2.39 8.36 9.82
C THR A 256 -3.00 8.33 11.23
N MET A 257 -4.07 7.56 11.42
CA MET A 257 -4.77 7.49 12.71
C MET A 257 -3.95 6.80 13.80
N ASP A 258 -3.11 5.84 13.42
CA ASP A 258 -2.19 5.16 14.33
C ASP A 258 -0.95 6.02 14.53
N LYS A 259 -0.49 6.12 15.78
CA LYS A 259 0.70 6.90 16.11
C LYS A 259 1.94 6.31 15.43
N ILE A 260 2.57 7.09 14.56
CA ILE A 260 3.88 6.76 14.00
C ILE A 260 4.96 7.04 15.05
N GLU A 261 5.79 6.06 15.34
CA GLU A 261 6.83 6.15 16.37
C GLU A 261 8.20 6.50 15.79
N LYS A 262 8.45 6.04 14.55
CA LYS A 262 9.74 6.22 13.87
C LYS A 262 9.59 6.48 12.39
N VAL A 263 10.55 7.21 11.85
CA VAL A 263 10.73 7.42 10.40
C VAL A 263 12.10 6.87 10.00
N TYR A 264 12.11 5.96 9.05
CA TYR A 264 13.33 5.42 8.45
C TYR A 264 13.55 6.05 7.09
N ILE A 265 14.76 6.54 6.84
CA ILE A 265 15.13 7.21 5.59
C ILE A 265 16.09 6.31 4.82
N THR A 266 15.87 6.13 3.53
CA THR A 266 16.70 5.32 2.63
C THR A 266 16.70 5.89 1.22
N GLY A 267 17.48 5.29 0.33
CA GLY A 267 17.64 5.75 -1.05
C GLY A 267 18.83 6.69 -1.22
N THR A 268 18.96 7.28 -2.39
CA THR A 268 20.08 8.17 -2.75
C THR A 268 20.24 9.35 -1.81
N ALA A 269 19.14 10.05 -1.49
CA ALA A 269 19.23 11.20 -0.60
C ALA A 269 19.56 10.83 0.86
N ALA A 270 19.34 9.57 1.27
CA ALA A 270 19.74 9.11 2.61
C ALA A 270 21.26 9.10 2.83
N LEU A 271 22.06 9.28 1.77
CA LEU A 271 23.51 9.37 1.84
C LEU A 271 24.01 10.76 2.24
N ILE A 272 23.16 11.79 2.13
CA ILE A 272 23.43 13.15 2.57
C ILE A 272 23.70 13.13 4.08
N ASN A 273 24.77 13.83 4.51
CA ASN A 273 25.16 13.82 5.91
C ASN A 273 24.12 14.52 6.79
N ASN A 274 23.75 13.87 7.90
CA ASN A 274 22.81 14.37 8.91
C ASN A 274 21.37 14.63 8.39
N ILE A 275 20.95 13.91 7.36
CA ILE A 275 19.59 14.00 6.85
C ILE A 275 18.57 13.49 7.89
N ASP A 276 18.91 12.50 8.68
CA ASP A 276 18.10 11.99 9.78
C ASP A 276 17.84 13.06 10.84
N LEU A 277 18.87 13.81 11.24
CA LEU A 277 18.73 14.93 12.17
C LEU A 277 17.87 16.06 11.58
N TYR A 278 18.03 16.35 10.30
CA TYR A 278 17.19 17.32 9.59
C TYR A 278 15.71 16.93 9.62
N PHE A 279 15.39 15.66 9.32
CA PHE A 279 14.03 15.17 9.38
C PHE A 279 13.47 15.19 10.81
N GLU A 280 14.27 14.81 11.81
CA GLU A 280 13.88 14.81 13.22
C GLU A 280 13.50 16.21 13.71
N GLU A 281 14.27 17.23 13.33
CA GLU A 281 13.98 18.64 13.65
C GLU A 281 12.62 19.09 13.07
N TYR A 282 12.33 18.76 11.81
CA TYR A 282 11.09 19.18 11.15
C TYR A 282 9.87 18.33 11.49
N LEU A 283 10.04 17.11 11.97
CA LEU A 283 8.94 16.19 12.30
C LEU A 283 8.57 16.22 13.80
N GLU A 284 9.14 17.11 14.58
CA GLU A 284 8.77 17.40 15.96
C GLU A 284 8.52 16.15 16.83
N ASN A 285 9.54 15.65 17.51
CA ASN A 285 9.47 14.50 18.44
C ASN A 285 9.26 13.11 17.81
N ILE A 286 9.42 12.97 16.51
CA ILE A 286 9.43 11.66 15.86
C ILE A 286 10.88 11.30 15.55
N ARG A 287 11.32 10.16 16.10
CA ARG A 287 12.68 9.68 15.90
C ARG A 287 12.91 9.32 14.45
N CYS A 288 13.94 9.89 13.84
CA CYS A 288 14.35 9.62 12.46
C CYS A 288 15.67 8.87 12.43
N GLU A 289 15.75 7.82 11.63
CA GLU A 289 16.93 6.98 11.51
C GLU A 289 17.17 6.61 10.05
N ILE A 290 18.45 6.42 9.69
CA ILE A 290 18.78 5.82 8.39
C ILE A 290 18.41 4.33 8.41
N LEU A 291 17.68 3.86 7.39
CA LEU A 291 17.29 2.46 7.26
C LEU A 291 18.52 1.59 6.98
N LYS A 292 18.87 0.76 7.93
CA LYS A 292 19.99 -0.18 7.85
C LYS A 292 19.48 -1.61 7.69
N PRO A 293 20.07 -2.42 6.81
CA PRO A 293 19.70 -3.83 6.71
C PRO A 293 19.94 -4.55 8.05
N SER A 294 18.89 -5.17 8.61
CA SER A 294 18.96 -5.80 9.95
C SER A 294 19.87 -7.02 10.01
N PHE A 295 20.16 -7.64 8.88
CA PHE A 295 21.02 -8.82 8.77
C PHE A 295 22.51 -8.48 8.56
N ILE A 296 22.88 -7.20 8.40
CA ILE A 296 24.27 -6.75 8.33
C ILE A 296 24.77 -6.45 9.75
N LYS A 297 25.76 -7.21 10.20
CA LYS A 297 26.43 -6.92 11.48
C LYS A 297 27.35 -5.71 11.30
N ILE A 298 27.05 -4.65 12.04
CA ILE A 298 27.88 -3.44 12.04
C ILE A 298 29.23 -3.77 12.67
N SER A 299 30.32 -3.55 11.95
CA SER A 299 31.68 -3.62 12.45
C SER A 299 32.46 -2.38 11.98
N PRO A 300 33.59 -2.02 12.63
CA PRO A 300 34.37 -0.85 12.21
C PRO A 300 34.89 -0.93 10.77
N GLU A 301 34.99 -2.14 10.20
CA GLU A 301 35.45 -2.39 8.84
C GLU A 301 34.35 -2.22 7.78
N ILE A 302 33.09 -2.12 8.20
CA ILE A 302 31.93 -2.05 7.30
C ILE A 302 31.40 -0.62 7.27
N ASN A 303 31.52 0.03 6.12
CA ASN A 303 30.83 1.30 5.88
C ASN A 303 29.34 1.01 5.63
N ILE A 304 28.50 1.30 6.59
CA ILE A 304 27.04 1.04 6.49
C ILE A 304 26.38 1.86 5.38
N LYS A 305 26.92 3.05 5.02
CA LYS A 305 26.39 3.87 3.94
C LYS A 305 26.41 3.14 2.61
N ASP A 306 27.41 2.30 2.35
CA ASP A 306 27.51 1.54 1.10
C ASP A 306 26.36 0.54 0.94
N TYR A 307 25.85 -0.01 2.04
CA TYR A 307 24.66 -0.88 2.02
C TYR A 307 23.37 -0.08 1.90
N VAL A 308 23.27 1.08 2.58
CA VAL A 308 22.13 1.98 2.48
C VAL A 308 21.93 2.47 1.04
N GLU A 309 23.02 2.74 0.34
CA GLU A 309 23.07 3.16 -1.05
C GLU A 309 22.36 2.16 -1.99
N VAL A 310 22.44 0.87 -1.69
CA VAL A 310 21.88 -0.22 -2.51
C VAL A 310 20.70 -0.94 -1.86
N ASN A 311 20.07 -0.35 -0.84
CA ASN A 311 18.94 -0.94 -0.14
C ASN A 311 17.81 -1.36 -1.08
N THR A 312 17.49 -0.56 -2.09
CA THR A 312 16.48 -0.89 -3.11
C THR A 312 16.84 -2.15 -3.89
N ALA A 313 18.09 -2.31 -4.26
CA ALA A 313 18.57 -3.53 -4.93
C ALA A 313 18.59 -4.74 -3.99
N ILE A 314 18.95 -4.54 -2.72
CA ILE A 314 18.89 -5.61 -1.69
C ILE A 314 17.46 -6.07 -1.50
N SER A 315 16.49 -5.15 -1.37
CA SER A 315 15.07 -5.49 -1.19
C SER A 315 14.50 -6.29 -2.38
N LEU A 316 14.89 -5.94 -3.60
CA LEU A 316 14.53 -6.69 -4.80
C LEU A 316 15.13 -8.10 -4.80
N ALA A 317 16.39 -8.24 -4.38
CA ALA A 317 17.03 -9.55 -4.27
C ALA A 317 16.34 -10.44 -3.23
N LEU A 318 15.95 -9.88 -2.07
CA LEU A 318 15.18 -10.57 -1.02
C LEU A 318 13.82 -11.03 -1.55
N SER A 319 13.10 -10.16 -2.24
CA SER A 319 11.83 -10.52 -2.90
C SER A 319 12.00 -11.64 -3.94
N GLY A 320 13.12 -11.63 -4.69
CA GLY A 320 13.48 -12.70 -5.62
C GLY A 320 13.85 -14.02 -4.93
N LEU A 321 14.31 -13.99 -3.68
CA LEU A 321 14.55 -15.17 -2.84
C LEU A 321 13.26 -15.69 -2.17
N GLY A 322 12.13 -15.00 -2.35
CA GLY A 322 10.85 -15.36 -1.76
C GLY A 322 10.64 -14.86 -0.35
N GLU A 323 11.46 -13.89 0.08
CA GLU A 323 11.25 -13.18 1.33
C GLU A 323 10.20 -12.07 1.15
N GLY A 324 9.49 -11.72 2.24
CA GLY A 324 8.52 -10.64 2.25
C GLY A 324 7.15 -11.01 1.68
N ILE A 325 6.49 -10.04 1.04
CA ILE A 325 5.10 -10.15 0.62
C ILE A 325 4.98 -11.01 -0.63
N THR A 326 4.18 -12.07 -0.55
CA THR A 326 3.88 -12.95 -1.68
C THR A 326 2.76 -12.39 -2.57
N GLY A 327 2.79 -12.70 -3.87
CA GLY A 327 1.70 -12.35 -4.80
C GLY A 327 1.86 -10.99 -5.50
N ILE A 328 2.91 -10.24 -5.23
CA ILE A 328 3.19 -8.93 -5.86
C ILE A 328 4.16 -9.03 -7.06
N ASN A 329 4.53 -10.23 -7.48
CA ASN A 329 5.39 -10.43 -8.65
C ASN A 329 4.62 -10.16 -9.95
N PHE A 330 5.08 -9.21 -10.74
CA PHE A 330 4.49 -8.82 -12.02
C PHE A 330 4.95 -9.67 -13.19
N LYS A 331 6.02 -10.43 -13.03
CA LYS A 331 6.38 -11.45 -14.03
C LYS A 331 5.37 -12.60 -13.94
N LYS A 332 4.68 -12.88 -15.03
CA LYS A 332 3.81 -14.07 -15.12
C LYS A 332 4.69 -15.32 -15.08
N PRO A 333 4.35 -16.33 -14.27
CA PRO A 333 5.06 -17.58 -14.30
C PRO A 333 4.96 -18.18 -15.72
N SER A 334 6.11 -18.55 -16.32
CA SER A 334 6.10 -19.30 -17.56
C SER A 334 5.59 -20.73 -17.28
N LEU A 335 5.05 -21.41 -18.30
CA LEU A 335 4.68 -22.82 -18.18
C LEU A 335 5.86 -23.68 -17.67
N MET A 336 7.10 -23.31 -18.01
CA MET A 336 8.32 -23.97 -17.53
C MET A 336 8.59 -23.73 -16.04
N ASP A 337 8.23 -22.54 -15.50
CA ASP A 337 8.43 -22.21 -14.08
C ASP A 337 7.45 -22.99 -13.19
N SER A 338 6.29 -23.38 -13.72
CA SER A 338 5.27 -24.18 -13.02
C SER A 338 5.54 -25.67 -12.97
N LEU A 339 6.54 -26.16 -13.73
CA LEU A 339 6.94 -27.56 -13.72
C LEU A 339 7.80 -27.88 -12.48
N PRO A 340 7.56 -29.02 -11.81
CA PRO A 340 8.45 -29.50 -10.75
C PRO A 340 9.89 -29.59 -11.24
N GLU A 341 10.85 -29.33 -10.37
CA GLU A 341 12.29 -29.25 -10.73
C GLU A 341 12.82 -30.48 -11.47
N PHE A 342 12.30 -31.67 -11.15
CA PHE A 342 12.70 -32.93 -11.81
C PHE A 342 12.21 -33.04 -13.27
N LEU A 343 11.30 -32.20 -13.73
CA LEU A 343 10.81 -32.16 -15.12
C LEU A 343 11.42 -31.00 -15.94
N LYS A 344 12.26 -30.15 -15.34
CA LYS A 344 12.97 -29.09 -16.05
C LYS A 344 14.14 -29.70 -16.84
N ILE A 345 13.84 -30.17 -18.05
CA ILE A 345 14.86 -30.66 -18.98
C ILE A 345 15.68 -29.43 -19.43
N GLU A 346 16.97 -29.42 -19.11
CA GLU A 346 17.91 -28.45 -19.67
C GLU A 346 18.01 -28.66 -21.19
N ILE A 347 17.30 -27.85 -21.95
CA ILE A 347 17.48 -27.76 -23.40
C ILE A 347 18.75 -26.94 -23.64
N THR A 348 19.89 -27.61 -23.63
CA THR A 348 21.14 -27.05 -24.15
C THR A 348 21.00 -26.97 -25.68
N PRO A 349 21.17 -25.82 -26.32
CA PRO A 349 21.21 -25.74 -27.77
C PRO A 349 22.46 -26.47 -28.26
N SER A 350 22.28 -27.64 -28.84
CA SER A 350 23.36 -28.38 -29.48
C SER A 350 23.83 -27.60 -30.71
N LYS A 351 25.06 -27.08 -30.65
CA LYS A 351 25.80 -26.60 -31.83
C LYS A 351 25.92 -27.77 -32.82
N LYS A 352 25.30 -27.63 -34.00
CA LYS A 352 25.55 -28.48 -35.14
C LYS A 352 27.02 -28.39 -35.54
N SER A 353 27.82 -29.35 -35.16
CA SER A 353 29.11 -29.62 -35.77
C SER A 353 28.87 -30.65 -36.90
N LYS A 354 29.06 -30.19 -38.13
CA LYS A 354 29.28 -31.07 -39.26
C LYS A 354 30.69 -31.66 -39.13
N ASN A 355 30.75 -32.98 -38.99
CA ASN A 355 31.85 -33.71 -39.64
C ASN A 355 31.45 -35.14 -39.96
N LYS A 356 31.65 -35.49 -41.22
CA LYS A 356 31.61 -36.83 -41.79
C LYS A 356 32.78 -37.64 -41.24
N ASP A 357 32.60 -38.88 -40.93
CA ASP A 357 33.17 -40.04 -41.65
C ASP A 357 32.94 -41.33 -40.86
N LYS A 358 32.39 -42.27 -41.59
CA LYS A 358 32.53 -43.73 -41.64
C LYS A 358 33.23 -44.46 -40.46
N GLU A 359 32.58 -45.40 -39.83
CA GLU A 359 32.82 -46.81 -40.16
C GLU A 359 31.93 -47.76 -39.35
N LYS A 360 31.66 -48.90 -40.03
CA LYS A 360 30.83 -50.01 -39.63
C LYS A 360 31.34 -50.73 -38.37
N SER A 361 30.48 -51.16 -37.48
CA SER A 361 30.54 -52.54 -37.01
C SER A 361 29.18 -52.98 -36.46
N LYS A 362 28.70 -54.03 -37.05
CA LYS A 362 27.58 -54.87 -36.64
C LYS A 362 27.88 -55.52 -35.30
N LYS A 363 26.99 -55.41 -34.32
CA LYS A 363 26.72 -56.52 -33.40
C LYS A 363 25.24 -56.48 -33.02
N ALA A 364 24.52 -57.45 -33.61
CA ALA A 364 23.22 -57.89 -33.21
C ALA A 364 23.28 -58.43 -31.77
N VAL A 365 22.41 -57.95 -30.91
CA VAL A 365 22.06 -58.69 -29.69
C VAL A 365 20.59 -59.03 -29.78
N ASP A 366 20.36 -60.24 -30.23
CA ASP A 366 19.09 -60.95 -30.10
C ASP A 366 18.70 -61.02 -28.61
N LYS A 367 17.70 -60.27 -28.21
CA LYS A 367 16.93 -60.61 -27.01
C LYS A 367 15.68 -61.33 -27.45
N LYS A 368 15.77 -62.65 -27.45
CA LYS A 368 14.64 -63.58 -27.53
C LYS A 368 13.64 -63.26 -26.42
N PHE A 369 12.53 -62.69 -26.80
CA PHE A 369 11.34 -62.70 -25.97
C PHE A 369 10.67 -64.05 -26.08
N LYS A 370 10.96 -64.94 -25.12
CA LYS A 370 10.22 -66.21 -24.96
C LYS A 370 8.94 -65.88 -24.18
N GLY A 371 7.89 -65.59 -24.87
CA GLY A 371 6.51 -65.68 -24.38
C GLY A 371 5.82 -66.90 -25.04
N ASN A 372 5.87 -68.02 -24.37
CA ASN A 372 5.05 -69.16 -24.72
C ASN A 372 3.60 -68.89 -24.33
N LEU A 373 2.82 -68.46 -25.31
CA LEU A 373 1.36 -68.46 -25.23
C LEU A 373 0.88 -68.88 -26.62
N LEU A 374 0.65 -70.17 -26.79
CA LEU A 374 0.02 -70.90 -27.89
C LEU A 374 0.96 -72.00 -28.38
N THR A 375 1.18 -73.02 -27.55
CA THR A 375 1.62 -74.34 -27.98
C THR A 375 0.45 -75.27 -27.86
N ASN A 376 0.17 -75.82 -28.95
CA ASN A 376 -0.24 -77.12 -29.27
C ASN A 376 -1.55 -77.17 -30.04
N ASP A 377 -1.40 -77.86 -31.17
CA ASP A 377 -2.41 -78.51 -31.98
C ASP A 377 -3.18 -77.75 -33.06
N PHE A 378 -2.44 -77.00 -33.90
CA PHE A 378 -2.89 -76.79 -35.29
C PHE A 378 -1.72 -77.01 -36.26
N ASN A 379 -1.47 -78.24 -36.59
CA ASN A 379 -0.59 -78.61 -37.68
C ASN A 379 -1.35 -78.57 -39.03
N VAL A 380 -1.79 -77.36 -39.40
CA VAL A 380 -2.23 -77.04 -40.75
C VAL A 380 -1.36 -75.91 -41.27
N PRO A 381 -0.65 -76.08 -42.41
CA PRO A 381 0.14 -74.99 -42.96
C PRO A 381 -0.80 -73.89 -43.49
N LEU A 382 -1.08 -72.89 -42.67
CA LEU A 382 -1.84 -71.69 -43.04
C LEU A 382 -1.14 -70.99 -44.20
N ASP A 383 -1.84 -70.73 -45.28
CA ASP A 383 -1.35 -69.99 -46.43
C ASP A 383 -0.99 -68.52 -45.99
N LYS A 384 -0.08 -67.91 -46.76
CA LYS A 384 0.40 -66.54 -46.45
C LYS A 384 -0.75 -65.51 -46.31
N VAL A 385 -1.84 -65.69 -47.03
CA VAL A 385 -3.05 -64.86 -47.03
C VAL A 385 -3.83 -65.05 -45.73
N GLU A 386 -3.99 -66.25 -45.23
CA GLU A 386 -4.69 -66.56 -43.97
C GLU A 386 -3.94 -66.05 -42.76
N LYS A 387 -2.60 -66.12 -42.76
CA LYS A 387 -1.74 -65.47 -41.72
C LYS A 387 -1.85 -63.96 -41.73
N GLY A 388 -2.04 -63.34 -42.91
CA GLY A 388 -2.31 -61.93 -43.07
C GLY A 388 -3.68 -61.58 -42.46
N MET A 389 -4.73 -62.33 -42.77
CA MET A 389 -6.08 -62.08 -42.25
C MET A 389 -6.16 -62.24 -40.72
N ILE A 390 -5.48 -63.17 -40.12
CA ILE A 390 -5.45 -63.39 -38.68
C ILE A 390 -4.72 -62.24 -38.01
N ARG A 391 -3.61 -61.72 -38.56
CA ARG A 391 -2.88 -60.58 -38.04
C ARG A 391 -3.71 -59.30 -38.10
N THR A 392 -4.43 -59.05 -39.17
CA THR A 392 -5.34 -57.93 -39.31
C THR A 392 -6.52 -58.00 -38.34
N ALA A 393 -7.12 -59.22 -38.18
CA ALA A 393 -8.21 -59.45 -37.22
C ALA A 393 -7.75 -59.20 -35.77
N ILE A 394 -6.56 -59.66 -35.37
CA ILE A 394 -5.97 -59.43 -34.05
C ILE A 394 -5.69 -57.95 -33.89
N GLY A 395 -5.16 -57.21 -34.90
CA GLY A 395 -4.92 -55.79 -34.88
C GLY A 395 -6.20 -54.97 -34.68
N ILE A 396 -7.29 -55.33 -35.34
CA ILE A 396 -8.61 -54.69 -35.18
C ILE A 396 -9.18 -54.97 -33.78
N LEU A 397 -9.01 -56.19 -33.25
CA LEU A 397 -9.48 -56.52 -31.91
C LEU A 397 -8.71 -55.74 -30.81
N ILE A 398 -7.41 -55.59 -30.98
CA ILE A 398 -6.60 -54.75 -30.08
C ILE A 398 -7.04 -53.28 -30.15
N LEU A 399 -7.26 -52.74 -31.36
CA LEU A 399 -7.79 -51.37 -31.54
C LEU A 399 -9.16 -51.21 -30.89
N PHE A 400 -10.04 -52.19 -30.98
CA PHE A 400 -11.37 -52.15 -30.36
C PHE A 400 -11.28 -52.15 -28.83
N VAL A 401 -10.40 -52.95 -28.24
CA VAL A 401 -10.16 -52.99 -26.79
C VAL A 401 -9.58 -51.65 -26.30
N VAL A 402 -8.62 -51.09 -27.03
CA VAL A 402 -8.03 -49.78 -26.70
C VAL A 402 -9.08 -48.68 -26.81
N TYR A 403 -9.89 -48.67 -27.86
CA TYR A 403 -10.98 -47.70 -28.04
C TYR A 403 -12.03 -47.80 -26.94
N SER A 404 -12.47 -49.05 -26.59
CA SER A 404 -13.42 -49.27 -25.48
C SER A 404 -12.86 -48.81 -24.12
N GLY A 405 -11.58 -49.08 -23.87
CA GLY A 405 -10.90 -48.60 -22.67
C GLY A 405 -10.84 -47.06 -22.59
N PHE A 406 -10.55 -46.40 -23.72
CA PHE A 406 -10.51 -44.94 -23.81
C PHE A 406 -11.92 -44.33 -23.66
N ALA A 407 -12.94 -44.94 -24.26
CA ALA A 407 -14.33 -44.48 -24.14
C ALA A 407 -14.83 -44.55 -22.68
N ASN A 408 -14.51 -45.61 -21.95
CA ASN A 408 -14.86 -45.77 -20.55
C ASN A 408 -14.11 -44.74 -19.65
N LEU A 409 -12.84 -44.44 -19.94
CA LEU A 409 -12.09 -43.41 -19.20
C LEU A 409 -12.68 -42.01 -19.42
N ILE A 410 -13.10 -41.70 -20.65
CA ILE A 410 -13.73 -40.42 -20.97
C ILE A 410 -15.10 -40.30 -20.30
N ASN A 411 -15.94 -41.34 -20.35
CA ASN A 411 -17.24 -41.34 -19.69
C ASN A 411 -17.12 -41.16 -18.16
N ASN A 412 -16.20 -41.86 -17.50
CA ASN A 412 -15.95 -41.68 -16.07
C ASN A 412 -15.44 -40.26 -15.72
N GLN A 413 -14.66 -39.62 -16.60
CA GLN A 413 -14.25 -38.24 -16.41
C GLN A 413 -15.41 -37.26 -16.59
N ILE A 414 -16.31 -37.50 -17.52
CA ILE A 414 -17.50 -36.68 -17.73
C ILE A 414 -18.45 -36.78 -16.52
N GLU A 415 -18.76 -38.00 -16.05
CA GLU A 415 -19.60 -38.22 -14.87
C GLU A 415 -19.03 -37.57 -13.61
N ASN A 416 -17.73 -37.68 -13.39
CA ASN A 416 -17.07 -36.99 -12.26
C ASN A 416 -17.16 -35.47 -12.36
N LYS A 417 -16.98 -34.90 -13.55
CA LYS A 417 -17.13 -33.45 -13.76
C LYS A 417 -18.56 -32.96 -13.67
N GLU A 418 -19.54 -33.76 -14.09
CA GLU A 418 -20.95 -33.43 -13.90
C GLU A 418 -21.34 -33.47 -12.41
N ALA A 419 -20.85 -34.44 -11.65
CA ALA A 419 -21.05 -34.50 -10.21
C ALA A 419 -20.40 -33.30 -9.48
N GLU A 420 -19.16 -32.93 -9.84
CA GLU A 420 -18.48 -31.75 -9.31
C GLU A 420 -19.24 -30.45 -9.66
N ALA A 421 -19.75 -30.34 -10.88
CA ALA A 421 -20.53 -29.19 -11.32
C ALA A 421 -21.86 -29.08 -10.57
N GLN A 422 -22.60 -30.18 -10.39
CA GLN A 422 -23.84 -30.22 -9.61
C GLN A 422 -23.59 -29.86 -8.13
N GLN A 423 -22.51 -30.39 -7.53
CA GLN A 423 -22.13 -30.04 -6.16
C GLN A 423 -21.75 -28.55 -6.04
N SER A 424 -21.06 -27.99 -7.04
CA SER A 424 -20.72 -26.56 -7.09
C SER A 424 -21.97 -25.68 -7.22
N ILE A 425 -22.95 -26.07 -8.05
CA ILE A 425 -24.23 -25.37 -8.20
C ILE A 425 -25.02 -25.40 -6.87
N SER A 426 -25.10 -26.55 -6.22
CA SER A 426 -25.79 -26.69 -4.93
C SER A 426 -25.15 -25.82 -3.85
N ASN A 427 -23.81 -25.81 -3.76
CA ASN A 427 -23.07 -24.97 -2.83
C ASN A 427 -23.26 -23.47 -3.13
N THR A 428 -23.30 -23.09 -4.40
CA THR A 428 -23.52 -21.70 -4.81
C THR A 428 -24.92 -21.25 -4.45
N ASN A 429 -25.95 -22.09 -4.66
CA ASN A 429 -27.33 -21.77 -4.31
C ASN A 429 -27.51 -21.60 -2.78
N SER A 430 -26.86 -22.45 -1.97
CA SER A 430 -26.88 -22.28 -0.51
C SER A 430 -26.17 -21.00 -0.05
N GLN A 431 -25.08 -20.61 -0.73
CA GLN A 431 -24.38 -19.35 -0.46
C GLN A 431 -25.23 -18.12 -0.86
N ILE A 432 -25.96 -18.18 -1.98
CA ILE A 432 -26.89 -17.13 -2.39
C ILE A 432 -28.00 -16.95 -1.35
N GLN A 433 -28.61 -18.04 -0.86
CA GLN A 433 -29.63 -17.96 0.19
C GLN A 433 -29.08 -17.36 1.50
N SER A 434 -27.89 -17.75 1.90
CA SER A 434 -27.20 -17.18 3.07
C SER A 434 -26.92 -15.69 2.87
N ALA A 435 -26.42 -15.27 1.70
CA ALA A 435 -26.15 -13.88 1.38
C ALA A 435 -27.45 -13.02 1.31
N GLU A 436 -28.55 -13.58 0.85
CA GLU A 436 -29.85 -12.89 0.85
C GLU A 436 -30.38 -12.67 2.28
N SER A 437 -30.24 -13.65 3.17
CA SER A 437 -30.61 -13.52 4.57
C SER A 437 -29.74 -12.49 5.30
N ASP A 438 -28.43 -12.48 5.05
CA ASP A 438 -27.50 -11.48 5.60
C ASP A 438 -27.78 -10.08 5.05
N ARG A 439 -28.13 -9.95 3.78
CA ARG A 439 -28.56 -8.68 3.19
C ARG A 439 -29.82 -8.13 3.89
N GLN A 440 -30.84 -8.96 4.13
CA GLN A 440 -32.03 -8.54 4.86
C GLN A 440 -31.70 -8.08 6.29
N ARG A 441 -30.80 -8.79 6.97
CA ARG A 441 -30.35 -8.44 8.32
C ARG A 441 -29.56 -7.11 8.33
N VAL A 442 -28.74 -6.86 7.34
CA VAL A 442 -28.01 -5.59 7.18
C VAL A 442 -28.98 -4.45 6.87
N MET A 443 -29.97 -4.65 5.99
CA MET A 443 -30.98 -3.64 5.69
C MET A 443 -31.81 -3.26 6.93
N SER A 444 -32.19 -4.23 7.76
CA SER A 444 -32.93 -3.93 9.01
C SER A 444 -32.07 -3.13 10.00
N LYS A 445 -30.80 -3.48 10.16
CA LYS A 445 -29.86 -2.71 11.00
C LYS A 445 -29.61 -1.30 10.45
N THR A 446 -29.48 -1.14 9.13
CA THR A 446 -29.32 0.17 8.51
C THR A 446 -30.52 1.07 8.79
N SER A 447 -31.75 0.54 8.69
CA SER A 447 -32.97 1.26 9.07
C SER A 447 -32.98 1.68 10.54
N GLU A 448 -32.54 0.78 11.44
CA GLU A 448 -32.41 1.08 12.89
C GLU A 448 -31.39 2.20 13.15
N TYR A 449 -30.21 2.14 12.50
CA TYR A 449 -29.20 3.18 12.64
C TYR A 449 -29.64 4.53 12.06
N THR A 450 -30.35 4.53 10.93
CA THR A 450 -30.91 5.76 10.35
C THR A 450 -31.88 6.43 11.33
N THR A 451 -32.72 5.63 11.99
CA THR A 451 -33.65 6.14 13.03
C THR A 451 -32.88 6.72 14.23
N LYS A 452 -31.79 6.06 14.68
CA LYS A 452 -30.94 6.56 15.77
C LYS A 452 -30.25 7.88 15.39
N ILE A 453 -29.75 7.99 14.15
CA ILE A 453 -29.11 9.22 13.65
C ILE A 453 -30.11 10.37 13.64
N ASN A 454 -31.32 10.17 13.13
CA ASN A 454 -32.35 11.20 13.11
C ASN A 454 -32.73 11.66 14.53
N ASN A 455 -32.79 10.72 15.49
CA ASN A 455 -33.04 11.06 16.88
C ASN A 455 -31.88 11.86 17.51
N LEU A 456 -30.62 11.50 17.20
CA LEU A 456 -29.47 12.24 17.67
C LEU A 456 -29.41 13.66 17.05
N GLN A 457 -29.76 13.82 15.79
CA GLN A 457 -29.88 15.14 15.16
C GLN A 457 -30.94 16.01 15.86
N ALA A 458 -32.11 15.46 16.13
CA ALA A 458 -33.15 16.17 16.87
C ALA A 458 -32.74 16.58 18.29
N ILE A 459 -31.91 15.76 18.97
CA ILE A 459 -31.34 16.10 20.28
C ILE A 459 -30.30 17.22 20.13
N ASN A 460 -29.43 17.15 19.12
CA ASN A 460 -28.43 18.18 18.87
C ASN A 460 -29.05 19.54 18.55
N ASP A 461 -30.12 19.55 17.78
CA ASP A 461 -30.88 20.77 17.47
C ASP A 461 -31.47 21.39 18.75
N LYS A 462 -32.05 20.57 19.65
CA LYS A 462 -32.49 21.02 20.96
C LYS A 462 -31.39 21.57 21.84
N ILE A 463 -30.20 20.92 21.85
CA ILE A 463 -29.03 21.40 22.60
C ILE A 463 -28.54 22.74 22.03
N THR A 464 -28.56 22.88 20.71
CA THR A 464 -28.19 24.13 20.04
C THR A 464 -29.11 25.28 20.42
N ASP A 465 -30.42 25.02 20.45
CA ASP A 465 -31.43 26.01 20.89
C ASP A 465 -31.29 26.38 22.38
N ILE A 466 -31.04 25.38 23.24
CA ILE A 466 -30.73 25.62 24.67
C ILE A 466 -29.45 26.47 24.84
N ASN A 467 -28.42 26.20 24.05
CA ASN A 467 -27.17 26.96 24.11
C ASN A 467 -27.33 28.42 23.60
N LYS A 468 -28.19 28.65 22.60
CA LYS A 468 -28.52 30.01 22.16
C LYS A 468 -29.24 30.81 23.26
N THR A 469 -30.20 30.20 23.94
CA THR A 469 -30.91 30.81 25.06
C THR A 469 -30.05 31.05 26.27
N LYS A 470 -29.14 30.12 26.61
CA LYS A 470 -28.18 30.29 27.72
C LYS A 470 -27.16 31.42 27.50
N LYS A 471 -26.82 31.77 26.27
CA LYS A 471 -25.90 32.85 25.96
C LYS A 471 -26.48 34.26 26.16
N SER A 472 -27.79 34.42 26.06
CA SER A 472 -28.47 35.72 26.18
C SER A 472 -28.64 36.18 27.63
N ILE A 473 -28.85 35.26 28.59
CA ILE A 473 -29.03 35.63 30.02
C ILE A 473 -27.78 36.21 30.67
N PRO A 474 -26.55 35.62 30.52
CA PRO A 474 -25.33 36.24 31.02
C PRO A 474 -25.06 37.64 30.45
N ASN A 475 -25.35 37.84 29.16
CA ASN A 475 -25.19 39.14 28.51
C ASN A 475 -26.20 40.16 29.05
N LEU A 476 -27.42 39.77 29.32
CA LEU A 476 -28.46 40.60 29.96
C LEU A 476 -28.01 41.03 31.36
N LEU A 477 -27.54 40.09 32.20
CA LEU A 477 -27.06 40.39 33.55
C LEU A 477 -25.87 41.37 33.54
N ASN A 478 -24.91 41.17 32.65
CA ASN A 478 -23.75 42.09 32.52
C ASN A 478 -24.20 43.49 32.09
N LYS A 479 -25.10 43.60 31.11
CA LYS A 479 -25.63 44.91 30.69
C LYS A 479 -26.41 45.60 31.81
N LEU A 480 -27.28 44.87 32.53
CA LEU A 480 -28.04 45.40 33.67
C LEU A 480 -27.12 45.89 34.78
N MET A 481 -26.05 45.17 35.13
CA MET A 481 -25.05 45.61 36.10
C MET A 481 -24.38 46.94 35.71
N TYR A 482 -24.13 47.12 34.42
CA TYR A 482 -23.48 48.33 33.89
C TYR A 482 -24.36 49.58 33.92
N ILE A 483 -25.68 49.42 33.66
CA ILE A 483 -26.64 50.55 33.59
C ILE A 483 -27.39 50.82 34.90
N MET A 484 -27.16 49.99 35.92
CA MET A 484 -27.90 50.07 37.19
C MET A 484 -27.51 51.33 37.99
N PRO A 485 -28.50 52.21 38.29
CA PRO A 485 -28.22 53.43 39.09
C PRO A 485 -27.88 53.07 40.53
N THR A 486 -27.06 53.93 41.16
CA THR A 486 -26.79 53.81 42.59
C THR A 486 -28.08 53.98 43.41
N GLY A 487 -28.33 53.02 44.32
CA GLY A 487 -29.53 53.02 45.15
C GLY A 487 -30.73 52.23 44.61
N VAL A 488 -30.57 51.60 43.45
CA VAL A 488 -31.53 50.61 42.93
C VAL A 488 -31.00 49.22 43.21
N GLN A 489 -31.88 48.32 43.63
CA GLN A 489 -31.62 46.90 43.81
C GLN A 489 -32.61 46.06 43.00
N ILE A 490 -32.11 45.13 42.21
CA ILE A 490 -32.93 44.12 41.52
C ILE A 490 -33.20 43.02 42.52
N THR A 491 -34.46 42.71 42.77
CA THR A 491 -34.90 41.70 43.74
C THR A 491 -35.15 40.37 43.10
N SER A 492 -35.62 40.33 41.84
CA SER A 492 -35.79 39.12 41.07
C SER A 492 -35.71 39.37 39.57
N ILE A 493 -35.23 38.35 38.85
CA ILE A 493 -35.33 38.26 37.40
C ILE A 493 -35.94 36.92 37.08
N GLN A 494 -37.09 36.94 36.40
CA GLN A 494 -37.81 35.75 36.04
C GLN A 494 -37.99 35.68 34.52
N ASN A 495 -37.87 34.50 33.97
CA ASN A 495 -38.15 34.22 32.57
C ASN A 495 -39.57 33.60 32.51
N THR A 496 -40.54 34.33 31.95
CA THR A 496 -41.90 33.86 31.86
C THR A 496 -42.16 33.00 30.60
N ASN A 497 -41.34 33.17 29.54
CA ASN A 497 -41.33 32.28 28.37
C ASN A 497 -39.94 32.42 27.69
N SER A 498 -39.70 31.75 26.57
CA SER A 498 -38.37 31.65 25.92
C SER A 498 -37.68 33.00 25.63
N THR A 499 -38.43 34.07 25.52
CA THR A 499 -37.90 35.40 25.17
C THR A 499 -38.31 36.50 26.15
N HIS A 500 -39.36 36.34 26.96
CA HIS A 500 -39.94 37.36 27.80
C HIS A 500 -39.35 37.32 29.22
N ILE A 501 -38.78 38.43 29.66
CA ILE A 501 -38.12 38.61 30.96
C ILE A 501 -38.91 39.60 31.82
N GLU A 502 -39.13 39.25 33.08
CA GLU A 502 -39.67 40.09 34.13
C GLU A 502 -38.57 40.42 35.15
N ILE A 503 -38.32 41.70 35.39
CA ILE A 503 -37.37 42.22 36.35
C ILE A 503 -38.14 42.95 37.46
N GLN A 504 -37.96 42.55 38.71
CA GLN A 504 -38.43 43.34 39.86
C GLN A 504 -37.27 44.13 40.47
N ALA A 505 -37.46 45.44 40.56
CA ALA A 505 -36.46 46.37 41.12
C ALA A 505 -37.08 47.19 42.24
N GLN A 506 -36.27 47.53 43.23
CA GLN A 506 -36.64 48.33 44.35
C GLN A 506 -35.67 49.51 44.57
N SER A 507 -36.22 50.66 45.07
CA SER A 507 -35.43 51.83 45.43
C SER A 507 -36.17 52.67 46.46
N LYS A 508 -35.48 53.64 47.04
CA LYS A 508 -36.05 54.62 47.98
C LYS A 508 -36.80 55.74 47.25
N THR A 509 -36.49 56.01 45.97
CA THR A 509 -37.06 57.12 45.19
C THR A 509 -37.59 56.65 43.85
N TYR A 510 -38.68 57.27 43.35
CA TYR A 510 -39.22 57.02 42.02
C TYR A 510 -38.26 57.39 40.89
N ASP A 511 -37.45 58.47 41.10
CA ASP A 511 -36.52 58.97 40.08
C ASP A 511 -35.47 57.92 39.73
N GLN A 512 -34.93 57.17 40.71
CA GLN A 512 -33.95 56.14 40.51
C GLN A 512 -34.51 54.95 39.72
N LEU A 513 -35.78 54.55 40.00
CA LEU A 513 -36.44 53.51 39.25
C LEU A 513 -36.82 53.97 37.84
N GLY A 514 -37.26 55.23 37.69
CA GLY A 514 -37.51 55.84 36.39
C GLY A 514 -36.26 55.92 35.54
N PHE A 515 -35.12 56.25 36.16
CA PHE A 515 -33.83 56.27 35.48
C PHE A 515 -33.41 54.88 35.03
N LEU A 516 -33.59 53.83 35.86
CA LEU A 516 -33.36 52.43 35.44
C LEU A 516 -34.20 52.05 34.21
N VAL A 517 -35.52 52.36 34.23
CA VAL A 517 -36.41 52.07 33.10
C VAL A 517 -35.95 52.81 31.83
N ALA A 518 -35.56 54.10 31.98
CA ALA A 518 -35.04 54.89 30.86
C ALA A 518 -33.76 54.31 30.30
N SER A 519 -32.85 53.87 31.18
CA SER A 519 -31.57 53.25 30.77
C SER A 519 -31.80 51.92 30.06
N ILE A 520 -32.70 51.06 30.54
CA ILE A 520 -33.07 49.80 29.87
C ILE A 520 -33.67 50.05 28.48
N LYS A 521 -34.44 51.15 28.31
CA LYS A 521 -35.04 51.55 27.03
C LYS A 521 -34.03 52.16 26.06
N ASN A 522 -33.12 52.96 26.55
CA ASN A 522 -32.13 53.64 25.71
C ASN A 522 -30.97 52.75 25.29
N GLU A 523 -30.52 51.88 26.14
CA GLU A 523 -29.57 50.81 25.81
C GLU A 523 -30.37 49.59 25.32
N PRO A 524 -30.00 48.90 24.25
CA PRO A 524 -30.77 47.75 23.75
C PRO A 524 -30.55 46.53 24.64
N VAL A 525 -31.01 46.65 25.91
CA VAL A 525 -30.91 45.57 26.92
C VAL A 525 -32.11 44.64 26.79
N LEU A 526 -33.31 45.22 26.66
CA LEU A 526 -34.53 44.53 26.38
C LEU A 526 -35.31 45.30 25.29
N ASN A 527 -36.03 44.56 24.44
CA ASN A 527 -37.00 45.10 23.48
C ASN A 527 -38.40 45.19 24.13
N ASN A 528 -39.27 46.03 23.60
CA ASN A 528 -40.69 46.16 24.03
C ASN A 528 -40.85 46.39 25.54
N VAL A 529 -40.00 47.25 26.15
CA VAL A 529 -39.94 47.45 27.61
C VAL A 529 -41.23 48.12 28.11
N ILE A 530 -41.93 47.45 29.01
CA ILE A 530 -43.10 47.92 29.73
C ILE A 530 -42.78 47.97 31.22
N SER A 531 -43.15 49.02 31.92
CA SER A 531 -42.98 49.13 33.36
C SER A 531 -44.35 49.34 34.05
N ALA A 532 -44.59 48.56 35.10
CA ALA A 532 -45.74 48.78 35.96
C ALA A 532 -45.55 50.05 36.84
N VAL A 533 -46.63 50.56 37.36
CA VAL A 533 -46.58 51.68 38.32
C VAL A 533 -45.90 51.22 39.62
N GLY A 534 -44.90 51.97 40.09
CA GLY A 534 -44.18 51.64 41.32
C GLY A 534 -45.10 51.69 42.55
N GLN A 535 -45.06 50.64 43.38
CA GLN A 535 -45.81 50.59 44.64
C GLN A 535 -44.89 50.91 45.83
N LYS A 536 -45.30 51.85 46.69
CA LYS A 536 -44.52 52.24 47.87
C LYS A 536 -45.07 51.53 49.13
N GLN A 537 -44.23 50.72 49.76
CA GLN A 537 -44.49 50.09 51.03
C GLN A 537 -43.29 50.28 51.98
N ASN A 538 -43.54 50.68 53.22
CA ASN A 538 -42.48 50.88 54.25
C ASN A 538 -41.28 51.72 53.81
N GLY A 539 -41.51 52.73 53.00
CA GLY A 539 -40.46 53.63 52.50
C GLY A 539 -39.63 53.10 51.32
N ILE A 540 -39.90 51.90 50.86
CA ILE A 540 -39.28 51.28 49.66
C ILE A 540 -40.33 51.25 48.54
N ILE A 541 -39.92 51.57 47.32
CA ILE A 541 -40.74 51.53 46.10
C ILE A 541 -40.27 50.33 45.31
N THR A 542 -41.22 49.45 45.00
CA THR A 542 -40.96 48.28 44.14
C THR A 542 -41.65 48.49 42.78
N MET A 543 -40.95 48.20 41.71
CA MET A 543 -41.45 48.34 40.34
C MET A 543 -41.14 47.05 39.56
N LYS A 544 -42.12 46.63 38.75
CA LYS A 544 -42.01 45.52 37.79
C LYS A 544 -41.68 46.09 36.40
N ILE A 545 -40.70 45.54 35.76
CA ILE A 545 -40.24 45.90 34.41
C ILE A 545 -40.27 44.61 33.57
N GLU A 546 -40.95 44.67 32.46
CA GLU A 546 -41.10 43.56 31.53
C GLU A 546 -40.51 43.94 30.18
N GLY A 547 -39.96 42.94 29.45
CA GLY A 547 -39.48 43.14 28.10
C GLY A 547 -38.98 41.81 27.46
N ASP A 548 -38.70 41.89 26.17
CA ASP A 548 -38.27 40.76 25.39
C ASP A 548 -36.74 40.80 25.21
N LEU A 549 -36.10 39.63 25.29
CA LEU A 549 -34.65 39.49 24.98
C LEU A 549 -34.41 39.87 23.52
N PRO A 550 -33.35 40.63 23.22
CA PRO A 550 -32.96 41.06 21.88
C PRO A 550 -32.51 39.92 20.99
#